data_7f8aea0244c795ae8e5720144c6054f5
#
_entry.id   7f8aea0244c795ae8e5720144c6054f5
#
_cell.length_a   1.000
_cell.length_b   1.000
_cell.length_c   1.000
_cell.angle_alpha   90.00
_cell.angle_beta   90.00
_cell.angle_gamma   90.00
#
_symmetry.space_group_name_H-M   'P 1'
#
loop_
_entity.id
_entity.type
_entity.pdbx_description
1 polymer ?
#
loop_
_entity_poly.entity_id
_entity_poly.type
_entity_poly.pdbx_seq_one_letter_code
_entity_poly.pdbx_strand_id
1 'polypeptide(L)'
;MPTIPKLRTLTNSSRDIINAIRNSATTNYRDFVPLATEGAESIREIGNVIMDFPALQNEFLSALINRIGRVVIQSREYSSPWKMFKKGMLEYGETIETIFCNIAQPFTFDPAVAETELYKRELPDVKSFFTVINYKKFYKVTISEEQLRQAFLSWDGINDLIGRIVDTLYSGEAYDEFLAMKYLLARHIVDGHLYPVTVPTLSPENARTVTSIIKSTSNKLTFLTDKYNPAGVKTNSDRSKQYIICNADWDAVMDVDVLAVSFNESRADFIGRRILVDGFGDLDQERLQLLFGNNEDYRPITADEQLALREIPAVMLDEDWFMVYDNLQKFTSKYNDQGLYWNYFYHTWKTFAMSPFAQGVVFVPGTPVVNSVTVSPSEITAPAGTSFTVTATVDTEYYANKAVTWASSNSSVTVDRAGTVTIGDSVADGTVVTITATSVYDATKSATCTLTVGSGGGGSVTVTANPTTADVSMASTETTKTATITLSGANIYAVTENNIEVSGYGQATAPEVVHSIIGNTLTIAANRESTGVEGSVSGNLVVTGVDEHGGVGSVTITVSGTFLTGTVGG
;
A
#
# COMPACT_ATOMS: atom_id res chain seq x y z
N MET A 1 -11.14 -52.76 16.91
CA MET A 1 -10.88 -51.35 16.59
C MET A 1 -9.38 -51.17 16.51
N PRO A 2 -8.81 -50.72 15.40
CA PRO A 2 -7.39 -50.42 15.35
C PRO A 2 -7.08 -49.29 16.34
N THR A 3 -6.18 -49.55 17.28
CA THR A 3 -5.65 -48.55 18.18
C THR A 3 -4.92 -47.49 17.35
N ILE A 4 -5.45 -46.27 17.32
CA ILE A 4 -4.75 -45.13 16.78
C ILE A 4 -3.40 -45.04 17.49
N PRO A 5 -2.26 -45.12 16.77
CA PRO A 5 -0.98 -44.97 17.42
C PRO A 5 -0.99 -43.60 18.13
N LYS A 6 -0.68 -43.61 19.45
CA LYS A 6 -0.47 -42.36 20.18
C LYS A 6 0.59 -41.58 19.38
N LEU A 7 0.16 -40.54 18.66
CA LEU A 7 1.09 -39.53 18.21
C LEU A 7 1.88 -39.11 19.44
N ARG A 8 3.15 -39.50 19.52
CA ARG A 8 4.08 -38.83 20.40
C ARG A 8 4.13 -37.41 19.90
N THR A 9 3.32 -36.58 20.53
CA THR A 9 3.28 -35.15 20.26
C THR A 9 4.69 -34.63 20.48
N LEU A 10 5.32 -34.14 19.44
CA LEU A 10 6.52 -33.31 19.52
C LEU A 10 6.21 -31.98 20.23
N THR A 11 5.03 -31.79 20.77
CA THR A 11 4.60 -30.68 21.60
C THR A 11 5.26 -30.85 22.96
N ASN A 12 6.14 -29.92 23.28
CA ASN A 12 6.67 -29.75 24.62
C ASN A 12 5.47 -29.60 25.58
N SER A 13 5.42 -30.40 26.64
CA SER A 13 4.44 -30.17 27.70
C SER A 13 4.66 -28.81 28.36
N SER A 14 3.66 -28.26 29.04
CA SER A 14 3.82 -26.99 29.78
C SER A 14 5.01 -27.05 30.74
N ARG A 15 5.27 -28.22 31.32
CA ARG A 15 6.46 -28.50 32.12
C ARG A 15 7.76 -28.27 31.34
N ASP A 16 7.84 -28.80 30.10
CA ASP A 16 9.03 -28.67 29.28
C ASP A 16 9.24 -27.22 28.83
N ILE A 17 8.16 -26.46 28.61
CA ILE A 17 8.21 -25.03 28.33
C ILE A 17 8.79 -24.27 29.52
N ILE A 18 8.29 -24.51 30.74
CA ILE A 18 8.77 -23.85 31.95
C ILE A 18 10.24 -24.18 32.20
N ASN A 19 10.63 -25.45 32.09
CA ASN A 19 12.03 -25.87 32.26
C ASN A 19 12.94 -25.26 31.20
N ALA A 20 12.48 -25.12 29.99
CA ALA A 20 13.26 -24.50 28.93
C ALA A 20 13.36 -22.96 29.11
N ILE A 21 12.31 -22.29 29.63
CA ILE A 21 12.41 -20.90 30.06
C ILE A 21 13.47 -20.79 31.15
N ARG A 22 13.40 -21.60 32.20
CA ARG A 22 14.37 -21.66 33.27
C ARG A 22 15.81 -21.83 32.75
N ASN A 23 16.02 -22.75 31.83
CA ASN A 23 17.36 -23.04 31.27
C ASN A 23 17.92 -21.90 30.42
N SER A 24 17.07 -21.09 29.78
CA SER A 24 17.47 -19.92 28.97
C SER A 24 17.50 -18.61 29.75
N ALA A 25 16.99 -18.60 30.98
CA ALA A 25 16.90 -17.44 31.86
C ALA A 25 18.25 -17.07 32.50
N THR A 26 18.28 -15.92 33.15
CA THR A 26 19.46 -15.44 33.89
C THR A 26 19.85 -16.39 35.01
N THR A 27 21.07 -16.28 35.52
CA THR A 27 21.55 -17.08 36.67
C THR A 27 20.66 -16.84 37.89
N ASN A 28 20.27 -15.58 38.13
CA ASN A 28 19.39 -15.20 39.21
C ASN A 28 18.03 -15.92 39.14
N TYR A 29 17.41 -15.97 37.98
CA TYR A 29 16.15 -16.70 37.77
C TYR A 29 16.30 -18.21 38.06
N ARG A 30 17.39 -18.81 37.59
CA ARG A 30 17.68 -20.25 37.79
C ARG A 30 17.92 -20.63 39.25
N ASP A 31 18.48 -19.74 40.03
CA ASP A 31 18.78 -19.99 41.44
C ASP A 31 17.53 -19.95 42.31
N PHE A 32 16.56 -19.11 41.98
CA PHE A 32 15.32 -18.96 42.77
C PHE A 32 14.17 -19.86 42.27
N VAL A 33 14.04 -20.10 40.97
CA VAL A 33 12.92 -20.88 40.42
C VAL A 33 13.29 -22.36 40.34
N PRO A 34 12.57 -23.25 41.05
CA PRO A 34 12.87 -24.69 41.04
C PRO A 34 12.59 -25.33 39.67
N LEU A 35 13.13 -26.52 39.45
CA LEU A 35 12.88 -27.32 38.26
C LEU A 35 11.44 -27.84 38.30
N ALA A 36 10.70 -27.71 37.19
CA ALA A 36 9.34 -28.20 37.09
C ALA A 36 9.35 -29.77 36.98
N THR A 37 8.67 -30.40 37.91
CA THR A 37 8.46 -31.88 37.96
C THR A 37 6.99 -32.21 37.68
N GLU A 38 6.65 -33.52 37.64
CA GLU A 38 5.26 -33.93 37.49
C GLU A 38 4.49 -33.71 38.81
N GLY A 39 3.30 -33.12 38.70
CA GLY A 39 2.42 -32.83 39.83
C GLY A 39 1.95 -31.40 39.95
N ALA A 40 0.75 -31.19 40.46
CA ALA A 40 0.17 -29.85 40.65
C ALA A 40 0.90 -29.01 41.74
N GLU A 41 1.58 -29.69 42.67
CA GLU A 41 2.34 -29.01 43.73
C GLU A 41 3.57 -28.29 43.17
N SER A 42 4.29 -28.91 42.23
CA SER A 42 5.46 -28.32 41.59
C SER A 42 5.14 -27.04 40.86
N ILE A 43 4.03 -26.98 40.13
CA ILE A 43 3.67 -25.73 39.42
C ILE A 43 3.23 -24.63 40.38
N ARG A 44 2.57 -24.98 41.50
CA ARG A 44 2.19 -23.98 42.52
C ARG A 44 3.41 -23.39 43.23
N GLU A 45 4.40 -24.24 43.55
CA GLU A 45 5.65 -23.80 44.16
C GLU A 45 6.41 -22.83 43.22
N ILE A 46 6.54 -23.19 41.94
CA ILE A 46 7.14 -22.33 40.91
C ILE A 46 6.35 -21.02 40.78
N GLY A 47 5.03 -21.10 40.74
CA GLY A 47 4.13 -19.94 40.67
C GLY A 47 4.32 -18.99 41.84
N ASN A 48 4.40 -19.50 43.05
CA ASN A 48 4.63 -18.68 44.25
C ASN A 48 5.95 -17.94 44.15
N VAL A 49 7.04 -18.62 43.84
CA VAL A 49 8.37 -17.99 43.67
C VAL A 49 8.37 -16.91 42.61
N ILE A 50 7.75 -17.17 41.45
CA ILE A 50 7.67 -16.19 40.36
C ILE A 50 6.82 -14.99 40.76
N MET A 51 5.70 -15.19 41.44
CA MET A 51 4.77 -14.14 41.84
C MET A 51 5.28 -13.27 42.99
N ASP A 52 6.19 -13.79 43.84
CA ASP A 52 6.77 -13.03 44.97
C ASP A 52 7.79 -11.96 44.52
N PHE A 53 8.34 -12.11 43.29
CA PHE A 53 9.38 -11.22 42.80
C PHE A 53 9.02 -10.65 41.41
N PRO A 54 8.66 -9.36 41.28
CA PRO A 54 8.30 -8.75 39.98
C PRO A 54 9.36 -8.90 38.88
N ALA A 55 10.64 -8.95 39.22
CA ALA A 55 11.71 -9.16 38.26
C ALA A 55 11.66 -10.57 37.64
N LEU A 56 11.42 -11.62 38.44
CA LEU A 56 11.29 -12.98 37.96
C LEU A 56 10.00 -13.17 37.15
N GLN A 57 8.91 -12.51 37.56
CA GLN A 57 7.64 -12.47 36.83
C GLN A 57 7.81 -11.87 35.42
N ASN A 58 8.50 -10.73 35.33
CA ASN A 58 8.76 -10.10 34.02
C ASN A 58 9.63 -10.99 33.11
N GLU A 59 10.69 -11.55 33.68
CA GLU A 59 11.59 -12.44 32.94
C GLU A 59 10.85 -13.69 32.45
N PHE A 60 10.02 -14.29 33.28
CA PHE A 60 9.17 -15.43 32.91
C PHE A 60 8.22 -15.07 31.74
N LEU A 61 7.46 -13.98 31.86
CA LEU A 61 6.48 -13.60 30.85
C LEU A 61 7.16 -13.22 29.52
N SER A 62 8.24 -12.48 29.56
CA SER A 62 9.01 -12.13 28.35
C SER A 62 9.58 -13.37 27.66
N ALA A 63 10.15 -14.31 28.44
CA ALA A 63 10.68 -15.56 27.90
C ALA A 63 9.54 -16.47 27.38
N LEU A 64 8.39 -16.51 28.04
CA LEU A 64 7.22 -17.27 27.62
C LEU A 64 6.70 -16.76 26.27
N ILE A 65 6.49 -15.46 26.11
CA ILE A 65 6.01 -14.85 24.86
C ILE A 65 7.00 -15.05 23.71
N ASN A 66 8.29 -14.82 23.93
CA ASN A 66 9.33 -15.03 22.93
C ASN A 66 9.40 -16.50 22.49
N ARG A 67 9.17 -17.44 23.41
CA ARG A 67 9.19 -18.86 23.11
C ARG A 67 7.93 -19.31 22.36
N ILE A 68 6.75 -18.77 22.74
CA ILE A 68 5.49 -18.98 22.03
C ILE A 68 5.63 -18.47 20.60
N GLY A 69 6.21 -17.28 20.38
CA GLY A 69 6.46 -16.74 19.06
C GLY A 69 7.25 -17.70 18.15
N ARG A 70 8.25 -18.41 18.69
CA ARG A 70 9.00 -19.41 17.93
C ARG A 70 8.20 -20.69 17.65
N VAL A 71 7.32 -21.11 18.54
CA VAL A 71 6.48 -22.31 18.39
C VAL A 71 5.32 -22.04 17.44
N VAL A 72 4.70 -20.87 17.52
CA VAL A 72 3.55 -20.47 16.66
C VAL A 72 3.94 -20.31 15.20
N ILE A 73 5.18 -19.92 14.90
CA ILE A 73 5.68 -19.94 13.50
C ILE A 73 5.60 -21.37 12.91
N GLN A 74 5.61 -22.41 13.74
CA GLN A 74 5.55 -23.81 13.31
C GLN A 74 4.15 -24.44 13.41
N SER A 75 3.25 -23.98 14.30
CA SER A 75 1.93 -24.57 14.55
C SER A 75 0.80 -23.53 14.47
N ARG A 76 0.49 -23.05 13.29
CA ARG A 76 -0.55 -22.02 13.10
C ARG A 76 -1.95 -22.62 13.24
N GLU A 77 -2.79 -22.06 14.10
CA GLU A 77 -4.22 -22.31 14.10
C GLU A 77 -4.91 -21.65 12.91
N TYR A 78 -4.59 -20.40 12.61
CA TYR A 78 -5.00 -19.73 11.38
C TYR A 78 -3.79 -19.43 10.50
N SER A 79 -3.80 -19.95 9.29
CA SER A 79 -2.82 -19.60 8.25
C SER A 79 -3.54 -18.93 7.11
N SER A 80 -3.09 -17.71 6.76
CA SER A 80 -3.58 -17.04 5.57
C SER A 80 -3.45 -17.97 4.35
N PRO A 81 -4.54 -18.22 3.60
CA PRO A 81 -4.49 -19.03 2.37
C PRO A 81 -3.59 -18.38 1.29
N TRP A 82 -3.25 -17.12 1.44
CA TRP A 82 -2.46 -16.34 0.47
C TRP A 82 -1.00 -16.12 0.91
N LYS A 83 -0.56 -16.84 1.94
CA LYS A 83 0.83 -16.74 2.45
C LYS A 83 1.90 -16.97 1.37
N MET A 84 1.60 -17.75 0.34
CA MET A 84 2.52 -18.06 -0.75
C MET A 84 2.95 -16.83 -1.56
N PHE A 85 2.15 -15.76 -1.52
CA PHE A 85 2.48 -14.50 -2.21
C PHE A 85 3.44 -13.60 -1.44
N LYS A 86 3.79 -13.95 -0.20
CA LYS A 86 4.79 -13.19 0.58
C LYS A 86 6.18 -13.40 0.01
N LYS A 87 6.89 -12.31 -0.20
CA LYS A 87 8.25 -12.31 -0.75
C LYS A 87 9.35 -12.44 0.32
N GLY A 88 9.00 -12.41 1.60
CA GLY A 88 9.93 -12.55 2.72
C GLY A 88 10.12 -11.29 3.53
N MET A 89 11.22 -11.24 4.31
CA MET A 89 11.53 -10.14 5.21
C MET A 89 12.57 -9.22 4.57
N LEU A 90 12.33 -7.91 4.64
CA LEU A 90 13.30 -6.87 4.29
C LEU A 90 14.05 -6.46 5.57
N GLU A 91 15.32 -6.75 5.64
CA GLU A 91 16.13 -6.44 6.83
C GLU A 91 16.46 -4.95 6.95
N TYR A 92 16.58 -4.24 5.83
CA TYR A 92 16.96 -2.82 5.79
C TYR A 92 16.24 -2.07 4.67
N GLY A 93 15.92 -0.80 4.94
CA GLY A 93 15.32 0.13 3.98
C GLY A 93 13.79 0.20 4.07
N GLU A 94 13.26 1.38 3.73
CA GLU A 94 11.81 1.65 3.71
C GLU A 94 11.22 1.63 2.30
N THR A 95 12.07 1.70 1.28
CA THR A 95 11.67 1.81 -0.13
C THR A 95 12.21 0.66 -0.95
N ILE A 96 11.37 0.08 -1.79
CA ILE A 96 11.74 -0.96 -2.75
C ILE A 96 11.62 -0.34 -4.13
N GLU A 97 12.70 -0.38 -4.91
CA GLU A 97 12.69 -0.03 -6.31
C GLU A 97 12.64 -1.30 -7.16
N THR A 98 11.64 -1.37 -8.04
CA THR A 98 11.52 -2.43 -9.04
C THR A 98 11.81 -1.84 -10.41
N ILE A 99 12.85 -2.34 -11.09
CA ILE A 99 13.27 -1.85 -12.39
C ILE A 99 12.93 -2.90 -13.43
N PHE A 100 12.30 -2.48 -14.51
CA PHE A 100 12.00 -3.32 -15.68
C PHE A 100 12.66 -2.74 -16.92
N CYS A 101 13.46 -3.57 -17.63
CA CYS A 101 14.05 -3.22 -18.91
C CYS A 101 13.30 -3.93 -20.04
N ASN A 102 12.72 -3.17 -20.95
CA ASN A 102 12.05 -3.73 -22.13
C ASN A 102 13.04 -4.42 -23.07
N ILE A 103 12.52 -5.29 -23.91
CA ILE A 103 13.35 -5.97 -24.94
C ILE A 103 13.92 -4.95 -25.91
N ALA A 104 15.17 -5.18 -26.35
CA ALA A 104 15.84 -4.35 -27.34
C ALA A 104 15.11 -4.41 -28.69
N GLN A 105 15.09 -3.28 -29.39
CA GLN A 105 14.55 -3.19 -30.73
C GLN A 105 15.60 -3.65 -31.76
N PRO A 106 15.21 -4.41 -32.80
CA PRO A 106 16.12 -4.76 -33.90
C PRO A 106 16.31 -3.57 -34.83
N PHE A 107 17.53 -3.40 -35.32
CA PHE A 107 17.84 -2.43 -36.37
C PHE A 107 18.06 -3.14 -37.69
N THR A 108 17.70 -2.48 -38.77
CA THR A 108 17.97 -2.99 -40.13
C THR A 108 19.47 -2.86 -40.41
N PHE A 109 20.08 -3.94 -40.84
CA PHE A 109 21.47 -3.91 -41.29
C PHE A 109 21.58 -3.14 -42.64
N ASP A 110 22.15 -1.94 -42.59
CA ASP A 110 22.43 -1.14 -43.80
C ASP A 110 23.90 -0.65 -43.76
N PRO A 111 24.76 -1.22 -44.59
CA PRO A 111 26.16 -0.80 -44.68
C PRO A 111 26.36 0.66 -45.08
N ALA A 112 25.41 1.27 -45.81
CA ALA A 112 25.55 2.61 -46.32
C ALA A 112 25.45 3.69 -45.21
N VAL A 113 24.73 3.40 -44.14
CA VAL A 113 24.58 4.32 -42.99
C VAL A 113 25.45 3.93 -41.80
N ALA A 114 26.16 2.80 -41.86
CA ALA A 114 26.94 2.26 -40.74
C ALA A 114 28.00 3.27 -40.20
N GLU A 115 28.64 4.02 -41.08
CA GLU A 115 29.67 4.99 -40.66
C GLU A 115 29.07 6.23 -39.98
N THR A 116 27.86 6.64 -40.37
CA THR A 116 27.20 7.83 -39.81
C THR A 116 26.46 7.52 -38.51
N GLU A 117 26.01 6.27 -38.31
CA GLU A 117 25.26 5.84 -37.14
C GLU A 117 26.13 5.16 -36.07
N LEU A 118 27.40 4.91 -36.30
CA LEU A 118 28.32 4.20 -35.40
C LEU A 118 28.34 4.77 -33.95
N TYR A 119 28.16 6.05 -33.81
CA TYR A 119 28.19 6.73 -32.49
C TYR A 119 26.79 7.16 -32.00
N LYS A 120 25.73 6.76 -32.71
CA LYS A 120 24.36 7.03 -32.27
C LYS A 120 24.07 6.24 -31.00
N ARG A 121 23.62 6.94 -29.97
CA ARG A 121 23.27 6.30 -28.68
C ARG A 121 21.82 5.89 -28.71
N GLU A 122 21.55 4.62 -28.43
CA GLU A 122 20.22 4.10 -28.14
C GLU A 122 20.15 3.77 -26.66
N LEU A 123 19.26 4.46 -25.96
CA LEU A 123 19.04 4.20 -24.53
C LEU A 123 18.04 3.08 -24.37
N PRO A 124 18.26 2.13 -23.43
CA PRO A 124 17.29 1.10 -23.14
C PRO A 124 15.99 1.71 -22.59
N ASP A 125 14.85 1.16 -22.99
CA ASP A 125 13.55 1.52 -22.39
C ASP A 125 13.45 0.88 -21.00
N VAL A 126 13.71 1.68 -19.98
CA VAL A 126 13.71 1.28 -18.58
C VAL A 126 12.54 1.94 -17.87
N LYS A 127 11.76 1.13 -17.16
CA LYS A 127 10.69 1.62 -16.27
C LYS A 127 11.01 1.24 -14.86
N SER A 128 10.85 2.17 -13.91
CA SER A 128 11.01 1.93 -12.48
C SER A 128 9.69 2.17 -11.75
N PHE A 129 9.52 1.45 -10.64
CA PHE A 129 8.39 1.56 -9.75
C PHE A 129 8.89 1.50 -8.31
N PHE A 130 8.45 2.45 -7.49
CA PHE A 130 8.83 2.55 -6.10
C PHE A 130 7.68 2.16 -5.19
N THR A 131 7.98 1.36 -4.17
CA THR A 131 7.04 1.00 -3.10
C THR A 131 7.63 1.33 -1.75
N VAL A 132 6.78 1.85 -0.85
CA VAL A 132 7.16 2.22 0.50
C VAL A 132 6.35 1.45 1.53
N ILE A 133 6.81 1.43 2.78
CA ILE A 133 6.08 0.83 3.89
C ILE A 133 4.75 1.58 4.09
N ASN A 134 3.63 0.88 3.90
CA ASN A 134 2.29 1.45 4.04
C ASN A 134 1.47 0.83 5.17
N TYR A 135 2.04 -0.12 5.91
CA TYR A 135 1.39 -0.78 7.02
C TYR A 135 2.33 -0.77 8.24
N LYS A 136 2.01 0.05 9.25
CA LYS A 136 2.74 0.13 10.51
C LYS A 136 1.72 -0.03 11.65
N LYS A 137 1.55 -1.26 12.16
CA LYS A 137 0.56 -1.57 13.20
C LYS A 137 1.19 -2.28 14.39
N PHE A 138 0.47 -2.29 15.49
CA PHE A 138 0.79 -3.12 16.63
C PHE A 138 -0.50 -3.72 17.21
N TYR A 139 -0.34 -4.93 17.75
CA TYR A 139 -1.39 -5.64 18.47
C TYR A 139 -1.04 -5.63 19.95
N LYS A 140 -2.02 -5.40 20.80
CA LYS A 140 -1.83 -5.29 22.23
C LYS A 140 -2.62 -6.38 22.96
N VAL A 141 -1.94 -7.07 23.88
CA VAL A 141 -2.57 -7.99 24.84
C VAL A 141 -2.19 -7.57 26.24
N THR A 142 -3.16 -7.56 27.14
CA THR A 142 -2.97 -7.25 28.56
C THR A 142 -3.11 -8.53 29.37
N ILE A 143 -2.16 -8.81 30.25
CA ILE A 143 -2.19 -9.94 31.19
C ILE A 143 -2.15 -9.37 32.59
N SER A 144 -3.21 -9.57 33.36
CA SER A 144 -3.24 -9.18 34.78
C SER A 144 -2.52 -10.19 35.66
N GLU A 145 -1.97 -9.73 36.79
CA GLU A 145 -1.35 -10.63 37.78
C GLU A 145 -2.34 -11.70 38.28
N GLU A 146 -3.61 -11.34 38.39
CA GLU A 146 -4.65 -12.27 38.79
C GLU A 146 -4.82 -13.42 37.78
N GLN A 147 -4.85 -13.12 36.49
CA GLN A 147 -4.88 -14.14 35.42
C GLN A 147 -3.64 -15.04 35.43
N LEU A 148 -2.48 -14.44 35.65
CA LEU A 148 -1.23 -15.19 35.76
C LEU A 148 -1.23 -16.09 36.99
N ARG A 149 -1.68 -15.59 38.15
CA ARG A 149 -1.82 -16.38 39.36
C ARG A 149 -2.80 -17.55 39.20
N GLN A 150 -3.92 -17.34 38.51
CA GLN A 150 -4.86 -18.40 38.16
C GLN A 150 -4.23 -19.44 37.23
N ALA A 151 -3.42 -19.02 36.27
CA ALA A 151 -2.74 -19.93 35.34
C ALA A 151 -1.77 -20.88 36.06
N PHE A 152 -1.14 -20.46 37.16
CA PHE A 152 -0.26 -21.31 37.97
C PHE A 152 -0.98 -22.26 38.92
N LEU A 153 -2.32 -22.28 38.96
CA LEU A 153 -3.07 -23.25 39.75
C LEU A 153 -3.06 -24.66 39.13
N SER A 154 -2.91 -24.77 37.81
CA SER A 154 -2.86 -26.05 37.11
C SER A 154 -2.04 -25.96 35.82
N TRP A 155 -1.58 -27.12 35.30
CA TRP A 155 -0.90 -27.19 34.00
C TRP A 155 -1.80 -26.79 32.83
N ASP A 156 -3.10 -27.07 32.92
CA ASP A 156 -4.08 -26.69 31.89
C ASP A 156 -4.28 -25.16 31.87
N GLY A 157 -4.20 -24.49 33.01
CA GLY A 157 -4.30 -23.02 33.10
C GLY A 157 -3.17 -22.30 32.36
N ILE A 158 -1.95 -22.84 32.39
CA ILE A 158 -0.82 -22.29 31.61
C ILE A 158 -1.02 -22.51 30.11
N ASN A 159 -1.52 -23.68 29.71
CA ASN A 159 -1.84 -23.96 28.30
C ASN A 159 -2.92 -23.01 27.78
N ASP A 160 -3.97 -22.75 28.59
CA ASP A 160 -5.03 -21.79 28.23
C ASP A 160 -4.50 -20.35 28.10
N LEU A 161 -3.63 -19.92 29.01
CA LEU A 161 -2.98 -18.60 28.92
C LEU A 161 -2.12 -18.48 27.64
N ILE A 162 -1.33 -19.51 27.32
CA ILE A 162 -0.52 -19.59 26.11
C ILE A 162 -1.42 -19.55 24.87
N GLY A 163 -2.49 -20.34 24.85
CA GLY A 163 -3.46 -20.39 23.76
C GLY A 163 -4.08 -19.02 23.48
N ARG A 164 -4.55 -18.33 24.51
CA ARG A 164 -5.15 -16.99 24.38
C ARG A 164 -4.18 -15.95 23.80
N ILE A 165 -2.92 -15.96 24.25
CA ILE A 165 -1.90 -15.05 23.71
C ILE A 165 -1.65 -15.34 22.23
N VAL A 166 -1.55 -16.62 21.87
CA VAL A 166 -1.34 -17.06 20.49
C VAL A 166 -2.51 -16.64 19.60
N ASP A 167 -3.74 -16.99 20.01
CA ASP A 167 -4.95 -16.74 19.21
C ASP A 167 -5.18 -15.26 18.96
N THR A 168 -4.99 -14.42 19.97
CA THR A 168 -5.28 -12.99 19.83
C THR A 168 -4.24 -12.23 19.02
N LEU A 169 -2.96 -12.54 19.16
CA LEU A 169 -1.90 -11.78 18.49
C LEU A 169 -1.65 -12.25 17.06
N TYR A 170 -1.51 -13.55 16.87
CA TYR A 170 -1.08 -14.09 15.58
C TYR A 170 -2.23 -14.35 14.63
N SER A 171 -3.37 -14.86 15.13
CA SER A 171 -4.56 -15.04 14.30
C SER A 171 -5.10 -13.68 13.84
N GLY A 172 -5.06 -12.67 14.72
CA GLY A 172 -5.43 -11.30 14.36
C GLY A 172 -4.54 -10.72 13.27
N GLU A 173 -3.22 -10.87 13.39
CA GLU A 173 -2.25 -10.40 12.39
C GLU A 173 -2.38 -11.15 11.06
N ALA A 174 -2.52 -12.48 11.10
CA ALA A 174 -2.69 -13.29 9.90
C ALA A 174 -4.00 -12.99 9.15
N TYR A 175 -5.08 -12.71 9.90
CA TYR A 175 -6.34 -12.27 9.32
C TYR A 175 -6.21 -10.89 8.67
N ASP A 176 -5.57 -9.94 9.34
CA ASP A 176 -5.37 -8.59 8.81
C ASP A 176 -4.48 -8.58 7.57
N GLU A 177 -3.46 -9.44 7.55
CA GLU A 177 -2.61 -9.63 6.35
C GLU A 177 -3.44 -10.17 5.18
N PHE A 178 -4.25 -11.19 5.41
CA PHE A 178 -5.15 -11.74 4.38
C PHE A 178 -6.14 -10.68 3.89
N LEU A 179 -6.79 -9.96 4.81
CA LEU A 179 -7.75 -8.91 4.49
C LEU A 179 -7.10 -7.76 3.69
N ALA A 180 -5.87 -7.37 4.06
CA ALA A 180 -5.12 -6.34 3.33
C ALA A 180 -4.78 -6.79 1.89
N MET A 181 -4.35 -8.03 1.70
CA MET A 181 -4.08 -8.58 0.37
C MET A 181 -5.36 -8.69 -0.47
N LYS A 182 -6.47 -9.11 0.14
CA LYS A 182 -7.78 -9.18 -0.50
C LYS A 182 -8.27 -7.79 -0.92
N TYR A 183 -8.14 -6.79 -0.04
CA TYR A 183 -8.44 -5.39 -0.35
C TYR A 183 -7.57 -4.86 -1.50
N LEU A 184 -6.26 -5.12 -1.46
CA LEU A 184 -5.34 -4.71 -2.52
C LEU A 184 -5.79 -5.26 -3.88
N LEU A 185 -6.13 -6.55 -3.95
CA LEU A 185 -6.63 -7.16 -5.17
C LEU A 185 -7.96 -6.54 -5.61
N ALA A 186 -8.93 -6.43 -4.71
CA ALA A 186 -10.24 -5.86 -5.00
C ALA A 186 -10.13 -4.42 -5.51
N ARG A 187 -9.29 -3.59 -4.88
CA ARG A 187 -9.08 -2.20 -5.30
C ARG A 187 -8.49 -2.12 -6.71
N HIS A 188 -7.46 -2.92 -7.02
CA HIS A 188 -6.87 -2.94 -8.35
C HIS A 188 -7.80 -3.51 -9.43
N ILE A 189 -8.75 -4.39 -9.08
CA ILE A 189 -9.81 -4.81 -10.00
C ILE A 189 -10.73 -3.62 -10.32
N VAL A 190 -11.21 -2.91 -9.28
CA VAL A 190 -12.10 -1.75 -9.44
C VAL A 190 -11.44 -0.62 -10.22
N ASP A 191 -10.14 -0.41 -10.02
CA ASP A 191 -9.36 0.60 -10.74
C ASP A 191 -9.03 0.19 -12.19
N GLY A 192 -9.37 -1.05 -12.59
CA GLY A 192 -9.13 -1.55 -13.95
C GLY A 192 -7.67 -1.86 -14.26
N HIS A 193 -6.85 -2.18 -13.24
CA HIS A 193 -5.44 -2.54 -13.42
C HIS A 193 -5.22 -3.99 -13.87
N LEU A 194 -6.25 -4.84 -13.78
CA LEU A 194 -6.23 -6.19 -14.33
C LEU A 194 -6.93 -6.20 -15.69
N TYR A 195 -6.43 -7.05 -16.59
CA TYR A 195 -7.04 -7.19 -17.90
C TYR A 195 -8.36 -7.99 -17.81
N PRO A 196 -9.52 -7.43 -18.18
CA PRO A 196 -10.78 -8.13 -18.09
C PRO A 196 -10.97 -9.11 -19.27
N VAL A 197 -11.42 -10.32 -18.95
CA VAL A 197 -11.80 -11.36 -19.93
C VAL A 197 -13.22 -11.79 -19.68
N THR A 198 -14.08 -11.63 -20.68
CA THR A 198 -15.48 -12.02 -20.61
C THR A 198 -15.63 -13.53 -20.48
N VAL A 199 -16.41 -13.96 -19.52
CA VAL A 199 -16.90 -15.33 -19.36
C VAL A 199 -18.42 -15.32 -19.23
N PRO A 200 -19.13 -16.35 -19.70
CA PRO A 200 -20.56 -16.44 -19.44
C PRO A 200 -20.82 -16.60 -17.93
N THR A 201 -21.97 -16.12 -17.47
CA THR A 201 -22.40 -16.38 -16.09
C THR A 201 -22.39 -17.87 -15.83
N LEU A 202 -21.74 -18.27 -14.71
CA LEU A 202 -21.52 -19.67 -14.42
C LEU A 202 -22.83 -20.41 -14.21
N SER A 203 -22.99 -21.48 -14.98
CA SER A 203 -24.05 -22.49 -14.80
C SER A 203 -23.45 -23.87 -15.09
N PRO A 204 -24.08 -24.94 -14.63
CA PRO A 204 -23.65 -26.30 -14.97
C PRO A 204 -23.42 -26.52 -16.48
N GLU A 205 -24.26 -25.89 -17.31
CA GLU A 205 -24.19 -26.01 -18.77
C GLU A 205 -22.98 -25.26 -19.36
N ASN A 206 -22.55 -24.17 -18.71
CA ASN A 206 -21.48 -23.28 -19.19
C ASN A 206 -20.08 -23.61 -18.60
N ALA A 207 -20.01 -24.45 -17.58
CA ALA A 207 -18.78 -24.72 -16.82
C ALA A 207 -17.60 -25.13 -17.73
N ARG A 208 -17.83 -25.95 -18.77
CA ARG A 208 -16.81 -26.35 -19.75
C ARG A 208 -16.30 -25.17 -20.59
N THR A 209 -17.22 -24.27 -20.99
CA THR A 209 -16.86 -23.10 -21.78
C THR A 209 -16.00 -22.14 -20.96
N VAL A 210 -16.39 -21.89 -19.70
CA VAL A 210 -15.61 -21.06 -18.79
C VAL A 210 -14.21 -21.64 -18.55
N THR A 211 -14.11 -22.94 -18.28
CA THR A 211 -12.81 -23.63 -18.14
C THR A 211 -11.95 -23.50 -19.39
N SER A 212 -12.55 -23.64 -20.58
CA SER A 212 -11.84 -23.48 -21.85
C SER A 212 -11.29 -22.06 -22.03
N ILE A 213 -12.06 -21.04 -21.66
CA ILE A 213 -11.63 -19.63 -21.72
C ILE A 213 -10.47 -19.38 -20.76
N ILE A 214 -10.57 -19.87 -19.50
CA ILE A 214 -9.52 -19.74 -18.50
C ILE A 214 -8.23 -20.42 -18.99
N LYS A 215 -8.33 -21.64 -19.52
CA LYS A 215 -7.18 -22.37 -20.07
C LYS A 215 -6.57 -21.66 -21.28
N SER A 216 -7.39 -21.14 -22.17
CA SER A 216 -6.92 -20.34 -23.32
C SER A 216 -6.18 -19.09 -22.87
N THR A 217 -6.70 -18.42 -21.84
CA THR A 217 -6.06 -17.23 -21.25
C THR A 217 -4.72 -17.58 -20.61
N SER A 218 -4.66 -18.63 -19.78
CA SER A 218 -3.41 -19.14 -19.21
C SER A 218 -2.35 -19.42 -20.30
N ASN A 219 -2.75 -20.05 -21.40
CA ASN A 219 -1.85 -20.30 -22.51
C ASN A 219 -1.35 -18.99 -23.18
N LYS A 220 -2.21 -17.97 -23.28
CA LYS A 220 -1.83 -16.67 -23.86
C LYS A 220 -0.85 -15.90 -22.98
N LEU A 221 -0.94 -16.02 -21.65
CA LEU A 221 -0.01 -15.38 -20.71
C LEU A 221 1.43 -15.92 -20.82
N THR A 222 1.64 -17.12 -21.37
CA THR A 222 2.99 -17.66 -21.59
C THR A 222 3.75 -16.99 -22.74
N PHE A 223 3.04 -16.26 -23.60
CA PHE A 223 3.66 -15.52 -24.71
C PHE A 223 4.04 -14.10 -24.29
N LEU A 224 5.13 -13.61 -24.83
CA LEU A 224 5.60 -12.25 -24.58
C LEU A 224 4.59 -11.22 -25.12
N THR A 225 3.99 -10.44 -24.22
CA THR A 225 2.96 -9.45 -24.54
C THR A 225 2.95 -8.30 -23.53
N ASP A 226 2.51 -7.13 -23.95
CA ASP A 226 2.31 -5.93 -23.14
C ASP A 226 0.85 -5.74 -22.67
N LYS A 227 -0.03 -6.66 -23.07
CA LYS A 227 -1.48 -6.53 -22.92
C LYS A 227 -1.98 -6.72 -21.48
N TYR A 228 -1.35 -7.60 -20.71
CA TYR A 228 -1.89 -8.10 -19.43
C TYR A 228 -1.24 -7.47 -18.20
N ASN A 229 -0.48 -6.40 -18.36
CA ASN A 229 0.12 -5.66 -17.26
C ASN A 229 -0.16 -4.15 -17.38
N PRO A 230 -0.35 -3.44 -16.26
CA PRO A 230 -0.70 -2.00 -16.29
C PRO A 230 0.42 -1.10 -16.83
N ALA A 231 1.67 -1.53 -16.72
CA ALA A 231 2.82 -0.76 -17.23
C ALA A 231 2.98 -0.80 -18.75
N GLY A 232 2.25 -1.69 -19.44
CA GLY A 232 2.36 -1.87 -20.90
C GLY A 232 3.77 -2.28 -21.32
N VAL A 233 4.42 -3.18 -20.55
CA VAL A 233 5.74 -3.73 -20.87
C VAL A 233 5.62 -5.15 -21.40
N LYS A 234 6.54 -5.56 -22.25
CA LYS A 234 6.53 -6.91 -22.83
C LYS A 234 7.04 -7.93 -21.82
N THR A 235 6.14 -8.68 -21.24
CA THR A 235 6.42 -9.73 -20.26
C THR A 235 5.62 -10.99 -20.55
N ASN A 236 6.01 -12.11 -19.97
CA ASN A 236 5.31 -13.38 -20.02
C ASN A 236 5.23 -13.99 -18.63
N SER A 237 4.28 -14.90 -18.43
CA SER A 237 4.13 -15.67 -17.20
C SER A 237 4.10 -17.16 -17.54
N ASP A 238 5.09 -17.90 -17.08
CA ASP A 238 5.12 -19.35 -17.23
C ASP A 238 3.98 -20.00 -16.44
N ARG A 239 3.45 -21.12 -16.91
CA ARG A 239 2.35 -21.81 -16.23
C ARG A 239 2.66 -22.17 -14.78
N SER A 240 3.91 -22.48 -14.48
CA SER A 240 4.38 -22.76 -13.12
C SER A 240 4.31 -21.55 -12.18
N LYS A 241 4.21 -20.34 -12.72
CA LYS A 241 4.15 -19.07 -11.98
C LYS A 241 2.75 -18.47 -11.92
N GLN A 242 1.79 -19.07 -12.63
CA GLN A 242 0.41 -18.59 -12.65
C GLN A 242 -0.39 -19.15 -11.48
N TYR A 243 -1.13 -18.28 -10.80
CA TYR A 243 -2.10 -18.62 -9.77
C TYR A 243 -3.50 -18.23 -10.21
N ILE A 244 -4.47 -19.09 -9.92
CA ILE A 244 -5.88 -18.80 -10.12
C ILE A 244 -6.52 -18.67 -8.74
N ILE A 245 -7.04 -17.48 -8.44
CA ILE A 245 -7.85 -17.22 -7.25
C ILE A 245 -9.30 -17.37 -7.66
N CYS A 246 -10.01 -18.34 -7.07
CA CYS A 246 -11.39 -18.67 -7.41
C CYS A 246 -12.32 -18.27 -6.28
N ASN A 247 -13.48 -17.72 -6.64
CA ASN A 247 -14.60 -17.60 -5.72
C ASN A 247 -15.05 -19.01 -5.29
N ALA A 248 -15.31 -19.21 -3.99
CA ALA A 248 -15.65 -20.53 -3.43
C ALA A 248 -16.91 -21.14 -4.05
N ASP A 249 -17.94 -20.33 -4.32
CA ASP A 249 -19.18 -20.79 -4.95
C ASP A 249 -18.94 -21.24 -6.39
N TRP A 250 -18.10 -20.47 -7.12
CA TRP A 250 -17.72 -20.79 -8.48
C TRP A 250 -16.88 -22.09 -8.54
N ASP A 251 -15.97 -22.26 -7.61
CA ASP A 251 -15.12 -23.42 -7.50
C ASP A 251 -15.92 -24.71 -7.28
N ALA A 252 -16.96 -24.66 -6.44
CA ALA A 252 -17.83 -25.80 -6.17
C ALA A 252 -18.56 -26.28 -7.44
N VAL A 253 -19.04 -25.37 -8.29
CA VAL A 253 -19.69 -25.71 -9.57
C VAL A 253 -18.68 -26.33 -10.54
N MET A 254 -17.46 -25.78 -10.58
CA MET A 254 -16.39 -26.32 -11.44
C MET A 254 -15.99 -27.74 -11.06
N ASP A 255 -15.87 -28.04 -9.77
CA ASP A 255 -15.47 -29.36 -9.30
C ASP A 255 -16.55 -30.42 -9.61
N VAL A 256 -17.83 -30.09 -9.44
CA VAL A 256 -18.92 -31.02 -9.69
C VAL A 256 -19.13 -31.29 -11.17
N ASP A 257 -19.15 -30.24 -12.01
CA ASP A 257 -19.60 -30.37 -13.41
C ASP A 257 -18.46 -30.62 -14.40
N VAL A 258 -17.23 -30.16 -14.10
CA VAL A 258 -16.09 -30.32 -15.00
C VAL A 258 -15.23 -31.52 -14.65
N LEU A 259 -14.94 -31.73 -13.37
CA LEU A 259 -14.10 -32.82 -12.90
C LEU A 259 -14.86 -34.17 -12.86
N ALA A 260 -16.14 -34.17 -12.50
CA ALA A 260 -16.96 -35.39 -12.49
C ALA A 260 -17.11 -36.06 -13.88
N VAL A 261 -16.98 -35.27 -14.95
CA VAL A 261 -17.07 -35.74 -16.36
C VAL A 261 -15.70 -36.11 -16.95
N SER A 262 -14.60 -35.79 -16.28
CA SER A 262 -13.25 -35.93 -16.82
C SER A 262 -12.35 -36.75 -15.90
N PHE A 263 -12.49 -38.07 -15.93
CA PHE A 263 -11.60 -39.03 -15.25
C PHE A 263 -10.17 -39.11 -15.82
N ASN A 264 -9.60 -38.01 -16.36
CA ASN A 264 -8.25 -37.99 -16.90
C ASN A 264 -7.32 -37.11 -16.07
N GLU A 265 -6.36 -37.72 -15.39
CA GLU A 265 -5.32 -37.11 -14.54
C GLU A 265 -4.56 -35.93 -15.21
N SER A 266 -4.35 -35.97 -16.52
CA SER A 266 -3.65 -34.91 -17.25
C SER A 266 -4.40 -33.57 -17.35
N ARG A 267 -5.67 -33.51 -16.95
CA ARG A 267 -6.47 -32.29 -16.85
C ARG A 267 -6.44 -31.67 -15.45
N ALA A 268 -6.08 -32.46 -14.42
CA ALA A 268 -5.90 -31.98 -13.06
C ALA A 268 -4.67 -31.06 -12.91
N ASP A 269 -3.62 -31.27 -13.69
CA ASP A 269 -2.40 -30.44 -13.67
C ASP A 269 -2.64 -28.96 -14.05
N PHE A 270 -3.70 -28.66 -14.79
CA PHE A 270 -4.05 -27.28 -15.13
C PHE A 270 -4.55 -26.48 -13.94
N ILE A 271 -5.10 -27.13 -12.91
CA ILE A 271 -5.74 -26.51 -11.74
C ILE A 271 -4.80 -26.53 -10.52
N GLY A 272 -3.55 -26.96 -10.68
CA GLY A 272 -2.61 -27.24 -9.59
C GLY A 272 -2.23 -26.06 -8.69
N ARG A 273 -2.43 -24.80 -9.10
CA ARG A 273 -2.20 -23.60 -8.29
C ARG A 273 -3.48 -22.80 -8.06
N ARG A 274 -4.56 -23.51 -7.78
CA ARG A 274 -5.85 -22.94 -7.44
C ARG A 274 -5.89 -22.52 -5.97
N ILE A 275 -6.37 -21.31 -5.72
CA ILE A 275 -6.53 -20.73 -4.39
C ILE A 275 -7.97 -20.27 -4.27
N LEU A 276 -8.57 -20.51 -3.10
CA LEU A 276 -9.94 -20.12 -2.84
C LEU A 276 -10.01 -18.76 -2.12
N VAL A 277 -11.07 -18.03 -2.42
CA VAL A 277 -11.53 -16.87 -1.69
C VAL A 277 -13.03 -16.99 -1.43
N ASP A 278 -13.48 -16.51 -0.28
CA ASP A 278 -14.90 -16.48 0.11
C ASP A 278 -15.77 -15.65 -0.86
N GLY A 279 -15.21 -14.59 -1.41
CA GLY A 279 -15.80 -13.69 -2.40
C GLY A 279 -14.92 -12.46 -2.53
N PHE A 280 -14.74 -11.91 -3.73
CA PHE A 280 -13.89 -10.72 -3.93
C PHE A 280 -14.49 -9.46 -3.32
N GLY A 281 -15.82 -9.40 -3.17
CA GLY A 281 -16.55 -8.28 -2.57
C GLY A 281 -16.81 -8.41 -1.07
N ASP A 282 -16.49 -9.56 -0.44
CA ASP A 282 -16.75 -9.80 0.98
C ASP A 282 -15.58 -9.28 1.82
N LEU A 283 -15.60 -7.97 2.09
CA LEU A 283 -14.55 -7.25 2.80
C LEU A 283 -15.07 -6.67 4.11
N ASP A 284 -14.32 -6.86 5.20
CA ASP A 284 -14.56 -6.21 6.49
C ASP A 284 -14.10 -4.74 6.42
N GLN A 285 -15.01 -3.87 6.02
CA GLN A 285 -14.73 -2.43 5.82
C GLN A 285 -14.37 -1.72 7.12
N GLU A 286 -14.99 -2.09 8.25
CA GLU A 286 -14.69 -1.48 9.55
C GLU A 286 -13.24 -1.76 9.95
N ARG A 287 -12.82 -3.00 9.75
CA ARG A 287 -11.44 -3.40 10.06
C ARG A 287 -10.43 -2.80 9.08
N LEU A 288 -10.75 -2.72 7.80
CA LEU A 288 -9.91 -2.02 6.80
C LEU A 288 -9.75 -0.53 7.13
N GLN A 289 -10.81 0.12 7.59
CA GLN A 289 -10.76 1.52 8.04
C GLN A 289 -9.83 1.68 9.26
N LEU A 290 -9.82 0.73 10.20
CA LEU A 290 -8.86 0.73 11.32
C LEU A 290 -7.42 0.49 10.86
N LEU A 291 -7.22 -0.35 9.84
CA LEU A 291 -5.90 -0.67 9.31
C LEU A 291 -5.32 0.44 8.45
N PHE A 292 -6.11 1.05 7.58
CA PHE A 292 -5.62 1.96 6.54
C PHE A 292 -6.24 3.36 6.57
N GLY A 293 -7.21 3.64 7.43
CA GLY A 293 -7.96 4.90 7.42
C GLY A 293 -7.15 6.18 7.58
N ASN A 294 -5.91 6.08 8.08
CA ASN A 294 -4.97 7.21 8.17
C ASN A 294 -4.01 7.30 6.98
N ASN A 295 -4.12 6.40 5.99
CA ASN A 295 -3.31 6.45 4.79
C ASN A 295 -4.05 7.25 3.71
N GLU A 296 -3.39 8.24 3.11
CA GLU A 296 -3.97 9.10 2.08
C GLU A 296 -4.38 8.33 0.81
N ASP A 297 -3.72 7.21 0.54
CA ASP A 297 -4.01 6.36 -0.61
C ASP A 297 -5.17 5.38 -0.37
N TYR A 298 -5.65 5.27 0.89
CA TYR A 298 -6.75 4.36 1.20
C TYR A 298 -8.07 4.89 0.67
N ARG A 299 -8.74 4.09 -0.16
CA ARG A 299 -10.07 4.36 -0.70
C ARG A 299 -11.00 3.22 -0.34
N PRO A 300 -12.02 3.43 0.50
CA PRO A 300 -13.01 2.41 0.82
C PRO A 300 -13.67 1.89 -0.47
N ILE A 301 -13.95 0.60 -0.51
CA ILE A 301 -14.73 0.02 -1.60
C ILE A 301 -16.21 0.25 -1.28
N THR A 302 -16.94 0.87 -2.20
CA THR A 302 -18.34 1.21 -2.01
C THR A 302 -19.24 -0.04 -2.01
N ALA A 303 -20.47 0.08 -1.53
CA ALA A 303 -21.41 -1.03 -1.50
C ALA A 303 -21.72 -1.57 -2.92
N ASP A 304 -21.83 -0.69 -3.91
CA ASP A 304 -22.06 -1.07 -5.31
C ASP A 304 -20.85 -1.80 -5.90
N GLU A 305 -19.63 -1.32 -5.60
CA GLU A 305 -18.38 -2.00 -5.99
C GLU A 305 -18.27 -3.38 -5.35
N GLN A 306 -18.68 -3.53 -4.07
CA GLN A 306 -18.69 -4.84 -3.40
C GLN A 306 -19.66 -5.82 -4.07
N LEU A 307 -20.85 -5.35 -4.43
CA LEU A 307 -21.83 -6.17 -5.15
C LEU A 307 -21.27 -6.63 -6.51
N ALA A 308 -20.68 -5.71 -7.27
CA ALA A 308 -20.08 -6.03 -8.55
C ALA A 308 -18.87 -6.99 -8.43
N LEU A 309 -18.06 -6.85 -7.37
CA LEU A 309 -16.93 -7.76 -7.09
C LEU A 309 -17.37 -9.18 -6.73
N ARG A 310 -18.55 -9.37 -6.14
CA ARG A 310 -19.10 -10.70 -5.82
C ARG A 310 -19.44 -11.52 -7.08
N GLU A 311 -19.71 -10.85 -8.19
CA GLU A 311 -20.01 -11.50 -9.45
C GLU A 311 -18.77 -12.05 -10.16
N ILE A 312 -17.56 -11.70 -9.70
CA ILE A 312 -16.31 -12.15 -10.29
C ILE A 312 -16.07 -13.63 -9.94
N PRO A 313 -16.00 -14.53 -10.95
CA PRO A 313 -15.78 -15.94 -10.71
C PRO A 313 -14.33 -16.26 -10.32
N ALA A 314 -13.37 -15.65 -10.99
CA ALA A 314 -11.95 -15.93 -10.78
C ALA A 314 -11.05 -14.78 -11.22
N VAL A 315 -9.82 -14.79 -10.70
CA VAL A 315 -8.73 -13.90 -11.11
C VAL A 315 -7.49 -14.76 -11.34
N MET A 316 -6.75 -14.47 -12.39
CA MET A 316 -5.48 -15.15 -12.71
C MET A 316 -4.33 -14.15 -12.59
N LEU A 317 -3.33 -14.49 -11.77
CA LEU A 317 -2.20 -13.62 -11.45
C LEU A 317 -0.88 -14.36 -11.64
N ASP A 318 0.14 -13.62 -12.04
CA ASP A 318 1.52 -14.07 -11.92
C ASP A 318 1.96 -14.09 -10.44
N GLU A 319 2.87 -14.98 -10.05
CA GLU A 319 3.39 -15.08 -8.67
C GLU A 319 4.05 -13.79 -8.19
N ASP A 320 4.54 -12.95 -9.11
CA ASP A 320 5.18 -11.67 -8.81
C ASP A 320 4.20 -10.50 -8.77
N TRP A 321 2.90 -10.75 -8.96
CA TRP A 321 1.90 -9.69 -8.92
C TRP A 321 1.78 -9.07 -7.52
N PHE A 322 1.75 -9.90 -6.47
CA PHE A 322 1.78 -9.40 -5.09
C PHE A 322 3.21 -9.11 -4.64
N MET A 323 3.44 -7.88 -4.23
CA MET A 323 4.66 -7.42 -3.58
C MET A 323 4.39 -7.20 -2.09
N VAL A 324 4.38 -8.28 -1.32
CA VAL A 324 4.13 -8.26 0.12
C VAL A 324 5.38 -8.64 0.87
N TYR A 325 5.89 -7.71 1.67
CA TYR A 325 7.12 -7.86 2.45
C TYR A 325 6.86 -7.58 3.92
N ASP A 326 7.52 -8.37 4.79
CA ASP A 326 7.62 -8.05 6.21
C ASP A 326 8.83 -7.14 6.43
N ASN A 327 8.64 -5.98 7.08
CA ASN A 327 9.71 -5.03 7.35
C ASN A 327 10.17 -5.08 8.81
N LEU A 328 9.23 -5.29 9.74
CA LEU A 328 9.54 -5.40 11.16
C LEU A 328 8.55 -6.34 11.84
N GLN A 329 9.08 -7.22 12.69
CA GLN A 329 8.31 -8.01 13.66
C GLN A 329 9.00 -7.93 15.01
N LYS A 330 8.38 -7.27 15.99
CA LYS A 330 9.01 -7.04 17.30
C LYS A 330 8.01 -7.11 18.43
N PHE A 331 8.37 -7.85 19.48
CA PHE A 331 7.65 -7.85 20.74
C PHE A 331 8.28 -6.86 21.72
N THR A 332 7.43 -6.13 22.44
CA THR A 332 7.81 -5.28 23.55
C THR A 332 6.80 -5.44 24.68
N SER A 333 7.21 -5.16 25.91
CA SER A 333 6.33 -5.25 27.07
C SER A 333 6.52 -4.06 28.01
N LYS A 334 5.45 -3.70 28.72
CA LYS A 334 5.46 -2.66 29.74
C LYS A 334 4.56 -3.07 30.90
N TYR A 335 5.09 -3.05 32.13
CA TYR A 335 4.29 -3.23 33.33
C TYR A 335 3.63 -1.93 33.77
N ASN A 336 2.39 -2.03 34.27
CA ASN A 336 1.66 -0.94 34.88
C ASN A 336 1.54 -1.22 36.39
N ASP A 337 2.34 -0.52 37.18
CA ASP A 337 2.40 -0.69 38.63
C ASP A 337 1.08 -0.30 39.35
N GLN A 338 0.33 0.63 38.80
CA GLN A 338 -0.93 1.08 39.38
C GLN A 338 -2.07 0.09 39.10
N GLY A 339 -2.07 -0.59 37.97
CA GLY A 339 -3.12 -1.51 37.57
C GLY A 339 -2.79 -2.98 37.77
N LEU A 340 -1.56 -3.31 38.21
CA LEU A 340 -1.05 -4.67 38.42
C LEU A 340 -1.24 -5.56 37.20
N TYR A 341 -0.83 -5.07 36.02
CA TYR A 341 -0.90 -5.81 34.78
C TYR A 341 0.26 -5.53 33.82
N TRP A 342 0.53 -6.49 32.95
CA TRP A 342 1.47 -6.38 31.85
C TRP A 342 0.74 -6.08 30.55
N ASN A 343 1.24 -5.09 29.81
CA ASN A 343 0.87 -4.87 28.42
C ASN A 343 1.97 -5.42 27.51
N TYR A 344 1.59 -6.28 26.61
CA TYR A 344 2.45 -6.82 25.58
C TYR A 344 2.03 -6.23 24.24
N PHE A 345 3.01 -5.82 23.46
CA PHE A 345 2.82 -5.21 22.15
C PHE A 345 3.56 -6.05 21.11
N TYR A 346 2.85 -6.50 20.10
CA TYR A 346 3.42 -7.11 18.91
C TYR A 346 3.39 -6.10 17.78
N HIS A 347 4.54 -5.54 17.43
CA HIS A 347 4.70 -4.59 16.32
C HIS A 347 4.93 -5.36 15.03
N THR A 348 4.16 -5.03 14.00
CA THR A 348 4.32 -5.58 12.67
C THR A 348 4.26 -4.45 11.64
N TRP A 349 5.32 -4.35 10.85
CA TRP A 349 5.40 -3.40 9.74
C TRP A 349 5.51 -4.19 8.46
N LYS A 350 4.74 -3.78 7.45
CA LYS A 350 4.67 -4.48 6.17
C LYS A 350 4.56 -3.50 5.01
N THR A 351 4.97 -3.97 3.86
CA THR A 351 4.73 -3.31 2.58
C THR A 351 3.74 -4.14 1.78
N PHE A 352 2.61 -3.55 1.43
CA PHE A 352 1.61 -4.13 0.53
C PHE A 352 1.58 -3.34 -0.77
N ALA A 353 1.95 -3.97 -1.86
CA ALA A 353 1.89 -3.37 -3.18
C ALA A 353 1.60 -4.43 -4.26
N MET A 354 1.25 -3.96 -5.45
CA MET A 354 1.21 -4.80 -6.64
C MET A 354 2.34 -4.43 -7.59
N SER A 355 2.86 -5.40 -8.31
CA SER A 355 3.84 -5.15 -9.37
C SER A 355 3.13 -4.67 -10.65
N PRO A 356 3.40 -3.46 -11.15
CA PRO A 356 2.81 -2.99 -12.40
C PRO A 356 3.35 -3.74 -13.64
N PHE A 357 4.41 -4.52 -13.48
CA PHE A 357 5.05 -5.29 -14.56
C PHE A 357 4.54 -6.73 -14.63
N ALA A 358 3.91 -7.23 -13.57
CA ALA A 358 3.38 -8.59 -13.53
C ALA A 358 2.04 -8.69 -14.27
N GLN A 359 1.81 -9.83 -14.89
CA GLN A 359 0.56 -10.07 -15.60
C GLN A 359 -0.59 -10.38 -14.62
N GLY A 360 -1.77 -9.81 -14.92
CA GLY A 360 -2.99 -10.03 -14.17
C GLY A 360 -4.23 -9.97 -15.03
N VAL A 361 -5.13 -10.93 -14.85
CA VAL A 361 -6.38 -11.05 -15.60
C VAL A 361 -7.53 -11.26 -14.63
N VAL A 362 -8.63 -10.54 -14.82
CA VAL A 362 -9.90 -10.75 -14.12
C VAL A 362 -10.93 -11.33 -15.09
N PHE A 363 -11.62 -12.40 -14.66
CA PHE A 363 -12.72 -12.97 -15.43
C PHE A 363 -14.02 -12.30 -14.98
N VAL A 364 -14.80 -11.80 -15.95
CA VAL A 364 -16.00 -10.99 -15.68
C VAL A 364 -17.23 -11.56 -16.40
N PRO A 365 -18.44 -11.52 -15.79
CA PRO A 365 -19.63 -12.13 -16.39
C PRO A 365 -20.23 -11.33 -17.55
N GLY A 366 -19.70 -10.15 -17.85
CA GLY A 366 -20.17 -9.27 -18.91
C GLY A 366 -19.06 -8.84 -19.86
N THR A 367 -19.45 -8.10 -20.90
CA THR A 367 -18.49 -7.56 -21.86
C THR A 367 -17.91 -6.25 -21.31
N PRO A 368 -16.59 -6.15 -21.10
CA PRO A 368 -15.96 -4.89 -20.68
C PRO A 368 -16.16 -3.80 -21.73
N VAL A 369 -16.62 -2.65 -21.32
CA VAL A 369 -16.92 -1.51 -22.20
C VAL A 369 -16.38 -0.23 -21.58
N VAL A 370 -15.87 0.66 -22.41
CA VAL A 370 -15.62 2.06 -22.07
C VAL A 370 -16.78 2.89 -22.60
N ASN A 371 -17.60 3.43 -21.73
CA ASN A 371 -18.74 4.24 -22.10
C ASN A 371 -18.30 5.61 -22.61
N SER A 372 -17.47 6.30 -21.81
CA SER A 372 -16.97 7.64 -22.14
C SER A 372 -15.62 7.94 -21.52
N VAL A 373 -14.93 8.89 -22.11
CA VAL A 373 -13.77 9.58 -21.50
C VAL A 373 -14.16 11.05 -21.33
N THR A 374 -13.85 11.63 -20.20
CA THR A 374 -14.04 13.07 -19.95
C THR A 374 -12.74 13.65 -19.40
N VAL A 375 -12.51 14.93 -19.65
CA VAL A 375 -11.35 15.64 -19.13
C VAL A 375 -11.78 16.90 -18.36
N SER A 376 -11.06 17.24 -17.34
CA SER A 376 -11.27 18.43 -16.53
C SER A 376 -9.93 19.10 -16.22
N PRO A 377 -9.77 20.39 -16.52
CA PRO A 377 -10.72 21.24 -17.24
C PRO A 377 -10.80 20.88 -18.74
N SER A 378 -11.93 21.18 -19.38
CA SER A 378 -12.10 21.00 -20.83
C SER A 378 -11.49 22.12 -21.65
N GLU A 379 -11.35 23.31 -21.05
CA GLU A 379 -10.70 24.50 -21.62
C GLU A 379 -9.87 25.18 -20.55
N ILE A 380 -8.72 25.69 -20.94
CA ILE A 380 -7.81 26.43 -20.02
C ILE A 380 -7.00 27.45 -20.80
N THR A 381 -6.71 28.59 -20.18
CA THR A 381 -5.74 29.56 -20.67
C THR A 381 -4.60 29.64 -19.65
N ALA A 382 -3.37 29.49 -20.11
CA ALA A 382 -2.19 29.51 -19.25
C ALA A 382 -0.99 30.14 -19.98
N PRO A 383 -0.13 30.89 -19.28
CA PRO A 383 1.03 31.51 -19.90
C PRO A 383 2.12 30.50 -20.28
N ALA A 384 2.97 30.89 -21.25
CA ALA A 384 4.17 30.14 -21.59
C ALA A 384 5.08 29.97 -20.36
N GLY A 385 5.81 28.85 -20.28
CA GLY A 385 6.69 28.50 -19.16
C GLY A 385 5.99 27.98 -17.92
N THR A 386 4.67 27.74 -17.94
CA THR A 386 3.90 27.22 -16.81
C THR A 386 3.53 25.75 -16.98
N SER A 387 3.15 25.10 -15.86
CA SER A 387 2.61 23.74 -15.85
C SER A 387 1.29 23.69 -15.08
N PHE A 388 0.37 22.82 -15.53
CA PHE A 388 -0.89 22.54 -14.87
C PHE A 388 -1.29 21.08 -15.11
N THR A 389 -2.28 20.59 -14.37
CA THR A 389 -2.72 19.18 -14.50
C THR A 389 -4.12 19.12 -15.11
N VAL A 390 -4.28 18.27 -16.11
CA VAL A 390 -5.57 17.90 -16.70
C VAL A 390 -5.91 16.49 -16.20
N THR A 391 -7.07 16.31 -15.62
CA THR A 391 -7.53 15.02 -15.11
C THR A 391 -8.46 14.36 -16.12
N ALA A 392 -8.21 13.10 -16.48
CA ALA A 392 -9.13 12.30 -17.26
C ALA A 392 -9.94 11.37 -16.36
N THR A 393 -11.24 11.28 -16.60
CA THR A 393 -12.12 10.30 -15.96
C THR A 393 -12.70 9.39 -17.04
N VAL A 394 -12.54 8.07 -16.85
CA VAL A 394 -13.04 7.05 -17.78
C VAL A 394 -14.19 6.31 -17.12
N ASP A 395 -15.35 6.39 -17.72
CA ASP A 395 -16.54 5.65 -17.31
C ASP A 395 -16.54 4.28 -17.98
N THR A 396 -16.64 3.22 -17.17
CA THR A 396 -16.45 1.84 -17.63
C THR A 396 -17.44 0.89 -17.00
N GLU A 397 -17.76 -0.18 -17.75
CA GLU A 397 -18.46 -1.35 -17.24
C GLU A 397 -17.55 -2.59 -17.26
N TYR A 398 -17.83 -3.52 -16.36
CA TYR A 398 -17.13 -4.80 -16.22
C TYR A 398 -15.59 -4.65 -16.17
N TYR A 399 -15.13 -3.63 -15.43
CA TYR A 399 -13.70 -3.41 -15.12
C TYR A 399 -12.80 -3.19 -16.35
N ALA A 400 -13.33 -2.63 -17.43
CA ALA A 400 -12.48 -2.17 -18.53
C ALA A 400 -11.40 -1.22 -17.99
N ASN A 401 -10.20 -1.30 -18.56
CA ASN A 401 -9.06 -0.51 -18.09
C ASN A 401 -9.36 0.99 -18.21
N LYS A 402 -9.20 1.72 -17.10
CA LYS A 402 -9.44 3.16 -16.99
C LYS A 402 -8.25 4.02 -17.38
N ALA A 403 -7.12 3.42 -17.74
CA ALA A 403 -5.94 4.16 -18.15
C ALA A 403 -6.17 4.91 -19.45
N VAL A 404 -5.54 6.09 -19.56
CA VAL A 404 -5.54 6.91 -20.76
C VAL A 404 -4.12 7.14 -21.26
N THR A 405 -3.98 7.33 -22.56
CA THR A 405 -2.78 7.89 -23.17
C THR A 405 -3.02 9.35 -23.48
N TRP A 406 -2.03 10.17 -23.20
CA TRP A 406 -2.08 11.60 -23.47
C TRP A 406 -1.32 11.96 -24.72
N ALA A 407 -1.83 12.89 -25.47
CA ALA A 407 -1.18 13.46 -26.65
C ALA A 407 -1.40 14.99 -26.69
N SER A 408 -0.39 15.71 -27.15
CA SER A 408 -0.46 17.14 -27.42
C SER A 408 -0.36 17.41 -28.91
N SER A 409 -1.14 18.35 -29.42
CA SER A 409 -1.07 18.78 -30.83
C SER A 409 0.14 19.67 -31.14
N ASN A 410 0.90 20.07 -30.12
CA ASN A 410 2.08 20.94 -30.26
C ASN A 410 3.27 20.32 -29.53
N SER A 411 4.39 20.13 -30.22
CA SER A 411 5.61 19.52 -29.67
C SER A 411 6.30 20.35 -28.57
N SER A 412 6.05 21.67 -28.50
CA SER A 412 6.56 22.55 -27.44
C SER A 412 5.66 22.59 -26.20
N VAL A 413 4.53 21.88 -26.24
CA VAL A 413 3.65 21.65 -25.09
C VAL A 413 3.60 20.16 -24.84
N THR A 414 4.21 19.72 -23.76
CA THR A 414 4.31 18.30 -23.41
C THR A 414 3.27 17.94 -22.35
N VAL A 415 2.82 16.71 -22.37
CA VAL A 415 1.94 16.15 -21.35
C VAL A 415 2.50 14.82 -20.87
N ASP A 416 2.59 14.65 -19.56
CA ASP A 416 3.07 13.42 -18.96
C ASP A 416 1.93 12.39 -18.74
N ARG A 417 2.25 11.23 -18.18
CA ARG A 417 1.27 10.16 -17.92
C ARG A 417 0.26 10.53 -16.82
N ALA A 418 0.62 11.44 -15.94
CA ALA A 418 -0.25 11.93 -14.87
C ALA A 418 -1.22 13.02 -15.36
N GLY A 419 -1.07 13.45 -16.62
CA GLY A 419 -1.84 14.57 -17.17
C GLY A 419 -1.26 15.94 -16.85
N THR A 420 -0.01 16.02 -16.38
CA THR A 420 0.68 17.29 -16.17
C THR A 420 1.12 17.84 -17.51
N VAL A 421 0.54 18.96 -17.89
CA VAL A 421 0.86 19.69 -19.11
C VAL A 421 1.93 20.73 -18.80
N THR A 422 3.02 20.73 -19.53
CA THR A 422 4.11 21.73 -19.43
C THR A 422 4.20 22.50 -20.72
N ILE A 423 4.06 23.83 -20.64
CA ILE A 423 4.13 24.74 -21.76
C ILE A 423 5.56 25.25 -21.88
N GLY A 424 6.19 25.09 -23.05
CA GLY A 424 7.53 25.62 -23.29
C GLY A 424 7.57 27.17 -23.26
N ASP A 425 8.68 27.74 -22.81
CA ASP A 425 8.88 29.20 -22.67
C ASP A 425 8.74 29.96 -23.98
N SER A 426 8.98 29.30 -25.11
CA SER A 426 8.99 29.90 -26.45
C SER A 426 7.66 29.80 -27.20
N VAL A 427 6.62 29.28 -26.59
CA VAL A 427 5.30 29.16 -27.22
C VAL A 427 4.65 30.53 -27.30
N ALA A 428 4.23 30.96 -28.49
CA ALA A 428 3.65 32.28 -28.70
C ALA A 428 2.26 32.42 -28.07
N ASP A 429 1.98 33.59 -27.52
CA ASP A 429 0.65 33.95 -27.03
C ASP A 429 -0.41 33.81 -28.12
N GLY A 430 -1.59 33.37 -27.76
CA GLY A 430 -2.68 33.08 -28.68
C GLY A 430 -2.58 31.70 -29.37
N THR A 431 -1.51 30.93 -29.11
CA THR A 431 -1.42 29.55 -29.63
C THR A 431 -2.46 28.66 -28.98
N VAL A 432 -3.31 28.01 -29.80
CA VAL A 432 -4.28 27.04 -29.33
C VAL A 432 -3.71 25.63 -29.49
N VAL A 433 -3.69 24.88 -28.39
CA VAL A 433 -3.16 23.52 -28.34
C VAL A 433 -4.25 22.57 -27.82
N THR A 434 -4.43 21.45 -28.50
CA THR A 434 -5.36 20.41 -28.07
C THR A 434 -4.60 19.33 -27.32
N ILE A 435 -4.97 19.10 -26.07
CA ILE A 435 -4.49 17.98 -25.26
C ILE A 435 -5.54 16.89 -25.30
N THR A 436 -5.18 15.73 -25.80
CA THR A 436 -6.11 14.60 -26.00
C THR A 436 -5.82 13.49 -25.02
N ALA A 437 -6.83 13.05 -24.28
CA ALA A 437 -6.83 11.82 -23.50
C ALA A 437 -7.56 10.73 -24.30
N THR A 438 -6.90 9.63 -24.59
CA THR A 438 -7.49 8.50 -25.32
C THR A 438 -7.45 7.25 -24.44
N SER A 439 -8.58 6.53 -24.34
CA SER A 439 -8.63 5.30 -23.55
C SER A 439 -7.66 4.25 -24.11
N VAL A 440 -6.90 3.61 -23.22
CA VAL A 440 -6.00 2.50 -23.56
C VAL A 440 -6.80 1.25 -23.96
N TYR A 441 -7.98 1.04 -23.36
CA TYR A 441 -8.81 -0.13 -23.62
C TYR A 441 -9.58 -0.02 -24.95
N ASP A 442 -10.15 1.16 -25.22
CA ASP A 442 -10.90 1.45 -26.46
C ASP A 442 -10.41 2.78 -27.06
N ALA A 443 -9.52 2.68 -28.03
CA ALA A 443 -8.93 3.84 -28.69
C ALA A 443 -9.94 4.71 -29.47
N THR A 444 -11.21 4.26 -29.63
CA THR A 444 -12.26 5.07 -30.23
C THR A 444 -12.85 6.09 -29.26
N LYS A 445 -12.57 5.94 -27.96
CA LYS A 445 -13.04 6.81 -26.89
C LYS A 445 -11.94 7.77 -26.46
N SER A 446 -12.17 9.04 -26.66
CA SER A 446 -11.23 10.12 -26.29
C SER A 446 -11.97 11.38 -25.87
N ALA A 447 -11.28 12.24 -25.15
CA ALA A 447 -11.73 13.58 -24.77
C ALA A 447 -10.57 14.57 -24.92
N THR A 448 -10.89 15.82 -25.14
CA THR A 448 -9.90 16.86 -25.39
C THR A 448 -10.04 18.03 -24.41
N CYS A 449 -8.90 18.57 -23.99
CA CYS A 449 -8.77 19.85 -23.33
C CYS A 449 -8.17 20.86 -24.30
N THR A 450 -8.81 21.99 -24.47
CA THR A 450 -8.31 23.09 -25.31
C THR A 450 -7.49 24.04 -24.46
N LEU A 451 -6.18 24.08 -24.68
CA LEU A 451 -5.26 25.05 -24.06
C LEU A 451 -5.09 26.25 -24.98
N THR A 452 -5.35 27.45 -24.51
CA THR A 452 -4.93 28.71 -25.16
C THR A 452 -3.70 29.25 -24.43
N VAL A 453 -2.58 29.35 -25.11
CA VAL A 453 -1.36 29.93 -24.52
C VAL A 453 -1.47 31.45 -24.52
N GLY A 454 -1.24 32.05 -23.38
CA GLY A 454 -1.28 33.52 -23.22
C GLY A 454 -1.55 33.92 -21.79
N SER A 455 -1.26 35.16 -21.52
CA SER A 455 -1.70 35.82 -20.29
C SER A 455 -3.20 36.05 -20.43
N GLY A 456 -4.01 35.13 -19.93
CA GLY A 456 -5.45 35.04 -20.14
C GLY A 456 -6.14 36.40 -20.28
N GLY A 457 -6.82 36.63 -21.43
CA GLY A 457 -7.67 37.78 -21.65
C GLY A 457 -8.98 37.75 -20.83
N GLY A 458 -9.09 36.87 -19.88
CA GLY A 458 -10.11 36.86 -18.86
C GLY A 458 -9.86 37.97 -17.86
N GLY A 459 -10.92 38.70 -17.49
CA GLY A 459 -10.82 39.83 -16.57
C GLY A 459 -10.07 39.48 -15.30
N SER A 460 -9.46 40.49 -14.68
CA SER A 460 -8.76 40.35 -13.40
C SER A 460 -9.64 39.63 -12.37
N VAL A 461 -9.22 38.48 -11.96
CA VAL A 461 -9.87 37.71 -10.88
C VAL A 461 -9.32 38.17 -9.54
N THR A 462 -10.19 38.41 -8.58
CA THR A 462 -9.74 38.73 -7.22
C THR A 462 -9.43 37.46 -6.45
N VAL A 463 -8.15 37.08 -6.41
CA VAL A 463 -7.67 35.99 -5.54
C VAL A 463 -7.57 36.54 -4.12
N THR A 464 -8.14 35.82 -3.18
CA THR A 464 -8.07 36.14 -1.75
C THR A 464 -7.49 35.01 -0.95
N ALA A 465 -6.82 35.37 0.14
CA ALA A 465 -6.24 34.41 1.10
C ALA A 465 -6.76 34.70 2.50
N ASN A 466 -7.10 33.67 3.26
CA ASN A 466 -7.52 33.82 4.63
C ASN A 466 -6.86 32.76 5.53
N PRO A 467 -5.99 33.18 6.46
CA PRO A 467 -5.45 34.53 6.64
C PRO A 467 -4.48 34.95 5.53
N THR A 468 -4.19 36.25 5.41
CA THR A 468 -3.15 36.80 4.51
C THR A 468 -1.75 36.76 5.10
N THR A 469 -1.63 36.28 6.33
CA THR A 469 -0.36 36.13 7.06
C THR A 469 -0.22 34.70 7.57
N ALA A 470 0.98 34.14 7.44
CA ALA A 470 1.35 32.85 8.01
C ALA A 470 2.36 33.05 9.15
N ASP A 471 1.99 32.68 10.35
CA ASP A 471 2.91 32.64 11.48
C ASP A 471 3.42 31.21 11.69
N VAL A 472 4.71 31.03 11.47
CA VAL A 472 5.42 29.75 11.66
C VAL A 472 6.36 29.81 12.88
N SER A 473 6.07 30.66 13.86
CA SER A 473 6.83 30.76 15.10
C SER A 473 6.84 29.44 15.87
N MET A 474 8.01 29.00 16.33
CA MET A 474 8.20 27.77 17.10
C MET A 474 8.53 28.08 18.55
N ALA A 475 7.81 27.44 19.46
CA ALA A 475 8.17 27.41 20.87
C ALA A 475 9.49 26.65 21.09
N SER A 476 10.11 26.82 22.25
CA SER A 476 11.38 26.17 22.61
C SER A 476 11.32 24.62 22.62
N THR A 477 10.13 24.04 22.55
CA THR A 477 9.90 22.59 22.54
C THR A 477 9.51 22.04 21.17
N GLU A 478 9.29 22.90 20.18
CA GLU A 478 8.82 22.52 18.85
C GLU A 478 9.96 22.44 17.84
N THR A 479 9.95 21.45 16.96
CA THR A 479 10.88 21.33 15.81
C THR A 479 10.19 21.57 14.49
N THR A 480 8.88 21.58 14.46
CA THR A 480 8.06 21.82 13.27
C THR A 480 6.88 22.73 13.60
N LYS A 481 6.52 23.58 12.65
CA LYS A 481 5.32 24.44 12.73
C LYS A 481 4.69 24.58 11.36
N THR A 482 3.38 24.42 11.29
CA THR A 482 2.61 24.58 10.05
C THR A 482 1.59 25.68 10.20
N ALA A 483 1.44 26.49 9.13
CA ALA A 483 0.36 27.43 8.96
C ALA A 483 -0.44 27.05 7.72
N THR A 484 -1.75 27.08 7.82
CA THR A 484 -2.68 26.79 6.71
C THR A 484 -3.46 28.04 6.33
N ILE A 485 -3.60 28.26 5.03
CA ILE A 485 -4.26 29.41 4.45
C ILE A 485 -5.28 28.92 3.42
N THR A 486 -6.51 29.36 3.54
CA THR A 486 -7.55 29.06 2.56
C THR A 486 -7.53 30.09 1.45
N LEU A 487 -7.39 29.64 0.21
CA LEU A 487 -7.44 30.47 -1.00
C LEU A 487 -8.86 30.46 -1.57
N SER A 488 -9.27 31.55 -2.19
CA SER A 488 -10.56 31.64 -2.88
C SER A 488 -10.51 32.66 -4.02
N GLY A 489 -11.51 32.57 -4.92
CA GLY A 489 -11.61 33.47 -6.08
C GLY A 489 -11.05 32.91 -7.38
N ALA A 490 -10.46 31.70 -7.36
CA ALA A 490 -9.97 30.99 -8.55
C ALA A 490 -10.17 29.48 -8.40
N ASN A 491 -9.95 28.73 -9.47
CA ASN A 491 -10.11 27.27 -9.51
C ASN A 491 -8.77 26.54 -9.39
N ILE A 492 -7.70 27.18 -9.82
CA ILE A 492 -6.33 26.64 -9.78
C ILE A 492 -5.43 27.68 -9.13
N TYR A 493 -4.56 27.23 -8.21
CA TYR A 493 -3.61 28.11 -7.51
C TYR A 493 -2.19 27.57 -7.64
N ALA A 494 -1.24 28.49 -7.80
CA ALA A 494 0.18 28.18 -7.81
C ALA A 494 0.99 29.26 -7.09
N VAL A 495 2.07 28.90 -6.42
CA VAL A 495 3.05 29.87 -5.91
C VAL A 495 3.92 30.31 -7.07
N THR A 496 3.87 31.59 -7.40
CA THR A 496 4.63 32.17 -8.50
C THR A 496 5.90 32.91 -8.06
N GLU A 497 5.93 33.36 -6.79
CA GLU A 497 7.11 33.96 -6.19
C GLU A 497 7.27 33.45 -4.74
N ASN A 498 8.49 33.09 -4.38
CA ASN A 498 8.85 32.69 -3.01
C ASN A 498 10.08 33.50 -2.57
N ASN A 499 9.82 34.52 -1.76
CA ASN A 499 10.83 35.42 -1.23
C ASN A 499 10.93 35.27 0.31
N ILE A 500 10.89 34.02 0.81
CA ILE A 500 11.02 33.70 2.23
C ILE A 500 12.51 33.58 2.55
N GLU A 501 12.94 34.29 3.56
CA GLU A 501 14.31 34.27 4.07
C GLU A 501 14.32 33.72 5.51
N VAL A 502 15.32 32.92 5.82
CA VAL A 502 15.62 32.42 7.17
C VAL A 502 16.92 33.02 7.64
N SER A 503 16.93 33.61 8.83
CA SER A 503 18.10 34.25 9.39
C SER A 503 18.25 33.99 10.90
N GLY A 504 19.41 34.35 11.47
CA GLY A 504 19.64 34.28 12.91
C GLY A 504 19.91 32.87 13.47
N TYR A 505 20.19 31.87 12.62
CA TYR A 505 20.46 30.49 13.04
C TYR A 505 21.95 30.20 13.38
N GLY A 506 22.79 31.20 13.33
CA GLY A 506 24.20 31.10 13.72
C GLY A 506 25.02 30.11 12.89
N GLN A 507 25.68 29.18 13.56
CA GLN A 507 26.49 28.10 12.94
C GLN A 507 25.67 26.79 12.73
N ALA A 508 24.38 26.77 13.08
CA ALA A 508 23.52 25.62 12.91
C ALA A 508 23.06 25.46 11.46
N THR A 509 22.52 24.28 11.14
CA THR A 509 21.83 24.08 9.85
C THR A 509 20.64 25.01 9.75
N ALA A 510 20.50 25.72 8.64
CA ALA A 510 19.40 26.65 8.42
C ALA A 510 18.06 25.92 8.52
N PRO A 511 17.10 26.44 9.28
CA PRO A 511 15.74 25.91 9.24
C PRO A 511 15.16 25.97 7.83
N GLU A 512 14.42 24.93 7.46
CA GLU A 512 13.81 24.82 6.13
C GLU A 512 12.36 25.33 6.19
N VAL A 513 11.96 26.13 5.21
CA VAL A 513 10.57 26.55 5.04
C VAL A 513 10.08 26.04 3.69
N VAL A 514 9.12 25.13 3.72
CA VAL A 514 8.50 24.52 2.54
C VAL A 514 7.03 24.93 2.43
N HIS A 515 6.51 24.90 1.21
CA HIS A 515 5.10 25.16 0.96
C HIS A 515 4.50 24.15 -0.01
N SER A 516 3.20 23.91 0.12
CA SER A 516 2.43 23.05 -0.79
C SER A 516 1.00 23.59 -0.94
N ILE A 517 0.41 23.40 -2.12
CA ILE A 517 -0.99 23.74 -2.38
C ILE A 517 -1.72 22.44 -2.77
N ILE A 518 -2.82 22.17 -2.06
CA ILE A 518 -3.73 21.05 -2.36
C ILE A 518 -5.14 21.65 -2.48
N GLY A 519 -5.70 21.61 -3.68
CA GLY A 519 -6.96 22.28 -3.98
C GLY A 519 -6.90 23.78 -3.70
N ASN A 520 -7.66 24.27 -2.76
CA ASN A 520 -7.70 25.68 -2.32
C ASN A 520 -6.96 25.92 -0.98
N THR A 521 -6.16 24.98 -0.52
CA THR A 521 -5.45 25.10 0.76
C THR A 521 -3.95 25.18 0.51
N LEU A 522 -3.35 26.30 0.91
CA LEU A 522 -1.92 26.49 0.98
C LEU A 522 -1.44 26.12 2.39
N THR A 523 -0.48 25.22 2.47
CA THR A 523 0.21 24.85 3.70
C THR A 523 1.65 25.34 3.64
N ILE A 524 2.09 26.06 4.67
CA ILE A 524 3.47 26.50 4.85
C ILE A 524 4.00 25.81 6.10
N ALA A 525 5.09 25.07 5.97
CA ALA A 525 5.72 24.37 7.08
C ALA A 525 7.15 24.85 7.28
N ALA A 526 7.49 25.21 8.50
CA ALA A 526 8.85 25.47 8.92
C ALA A 526 9.37 24.29 9.76
N ASN A 527 10.59 23.85 9.47
CA ASN A 527 11.25 22.73 10.13
C ASN A 527 12.64 23.14 10.60
N ARG A 528 13.04 22.76 11.81
CA ARG A 528 14.40 22.89 12.31
C ARG A 528 14.95 21.55 12.81
N GLU A 529 16.24 21.36 12.69
CA GLU A 529 16.92 20.11 13.04
C GLU A 529 16.76 19.75 14.53
N SER A 530 16.77 20.74 15.39
CA SER A 530 16.60 20.54 16.84
C SER A 530 16.00 21.78 17.51
N THR A 531 15.49 21.60 18.73
CA THR A 531 14.95 22.71 19.58
C THR A 531 16.02 23.70 20.04
N GLY A 532 17.30 23.39 19.86
CA GLY A 532 18.43 24.29 20.15
C GLY A 532 18.78 25.28 19.03
N VAL A 533 18.12 25.19 17.87
CA VAL A 533 18.34 26.13 16.75
C VAL A 533 17.38 27.30 16.89
N GLU A 534 17.93 28.49 17.15
CA GLU A 534 17.18 29.74 17.11
C GLU A 534 17.16 30.33 15.70
N GLY A 535 16.30 31.29 15.44
CA GLY A 535 16.24 31.98 14.15
C GLY A 535 14.93 32.72 13.95
N SER A 536 14.83 33.36 12.81
CA SER A 536 13.62 34.05 12.35
C SER A 536 13.35 33.75 10.88
N VAL A 537 12.09 33.76 10.54
CA VAL A 537 11.58 33.64 9.17
C VAL A 537 10.86 34.94 8.84
N SER A 538 11.14 35.51 7.67
CA SER A 538 10.40 36.64 7.16
C SER A 538 10.39 36.60 5.64
N GLY A 539 9.32 37.07 5.04
CA GLY A 539 9.21 37.17 3.58
C GLY A 539 7.78 37.08 3.08
N ASN A 540 7.66 36.95 1.78
CA ASN A 540 6.37 36.91 1.12
C ASN A 540 6.32 35.75 0.12
N LEU A 541 5.14 35.11 0.03
CA LEU A 541 4.74 34.24 -1.06
C LEU A 541 3.71 34.96 -1.93
N VAL A 542 3.89 34.94 -3.23
CA VAL A 542 2.85 35.38 -4.17
C VAL A 542 2.15 34.14 -4.72
N VAL A 543 0.86 34.06 -4.47
CA VAL A 543 0.00 32.99 -5.00
C VAL A 543 -0.82 33.58 -6.14
N THR A 544 -0.67 33.00 -7.31
CA THR A 544 -1.49 33.31 -8.48
C THR A 544 -2.59 32.25 -8.62
N GLY A 545 -3.80 32.70 -8.85
CA GLY A 545 -4.95 31.86 -9.13
C GLY A 545 -5.52 32.13 -10.52
N VAL A 546 -6.03 31.08 -11.14
CA VAL A 546 -6.69 31.12 -12.45
C VAL A 546 -8.13 30.58 -12.29
N ASP A 547 -9.11 31.31 -12.80
CA ASP A 547 -10.51 30.88 -12.80
C ASP A 547 -10.83 29.96 -14.00
N GLU A 548 -12.06 29.46 -14.06
CA GLU A 548 -12.54 28.58 -15.13
C GLU A 548 -12.61 29.27 -16.53
N HIS A 549 -12.52 30.61 -16.58
CA HIS A 549 -12.55 31.40 -17.80
C HIS A 549 -11.17 31.94 -18.19
N GLY A 550 -10.09 31.54 -17.47
CA GLY A 550 -8.73 31.97 -17.71
C GLY A 550 -8.40 33.36 -17.12
N GLY A 551 -9.28 33.90 -16.27
CA GLY A 551 -8.99 35.12 -15.49
C GLY A 551 -7.86 34.86 -14.50
N VAL A 552 -6.87 35.75 -14.47
CA VAL A 552 -5.70 35.63 -13.58
C VAL A 552 -5.74 36.68 -12.50
N GLY A 553 -5.47 36.30 -11.28
CA GLY A 553 -5.29 37.19 -10.14
C GLY A 553 -4.20 36.66 -9.21
N SER A 554 -3.68 37.55 -8.37
CA SER A 554 -2.68 37.12 -7.39
C SER A 554 -2.97 37.71 -6.01
N VAL A 555 -2.48 37.04 -4.99
CA VAL A 555 -2.51 37.50 -3.60
C VAL A 555 -1.14 37.27 -2.98
N THR A 556 -0.69 38.29 -2.22
CA THR A 556 0.57 38.18 -1.46
C THR A 556 0.29 37.76 -0.04
N ILE A 557 1.01 36.75 0.41
CA ILE A 557 0.92 36.18 1.76
C ILE A 557 2.23 36.51 2.48
N THR A 558 2.12 37.19 3.60
CA THR A 558 3.29 37.51 4.43
C THR A 558 3.57 36.34 5.37
N VAL A 559 4.80 35.84 5.34
CA VAL A 559 5.28 34.77 6.21
C VAL A 559 6.22 35.34 7.25
N SER A 560 5.96 35.02 8.52
CA SER A 560 6.82 35.43 9.62
C SER A 560 6.90 34.33 10.67
N GLY A 561 7.98 34.34 11.45
CA GLY A 561 8.12 33.41 12.55
C GLY A 561 9.42 33.65 13.31
N THR A 562 9.41 33.29 14.60
CA THR A 562 10.60 33.29 15.46
C THR A 562 10.76 31.89 16.08
N PHE A 563 11.98 31.38 16.08
CA PHE A 563 12.30 30.10 16.67
C PHE A 563 12.97 30.33 18.03
N LEU A 564 12.27 30.00 19.08
CA LEU A 564 12.75 30.18 20.45
C LEU A 564 13.53 28.95 20.89
N THR A 565 14.66 29.17 21.57
CA THR A 565 15.41 28.13 22.28
C THR A 565 15.00 28.11 23.75
N GLY A 566 15.03 26.91 24.37
CA GLY A 566 14.85 26.81 25.81
C GLY A 566 16.03 27.46 26.53
N THR A 567 15.76 28.42 27.42
CA THR A 567 16.78 28.88 28.38
C THR A 567 17.16 27.68 29.23
N VAL A 568 18.40 27.20 29.09
CA VAL A 568 19.00 26.30 30.08
C VAL A 568 19.15 27.15 31.34
N GLY A 569 18.22 26.97 32.29
CA GLY A 569 18.35 27.58 33.62
C GLY A 569 19.66 27.08 34.22
N GLY A 570 20.58 28.04 34.48
CA GLY A 570 21.81 27.80 35.20
C GLY A 570 21.60 27.45 36.66
#